data_477e53f30d7086324982191e90f5bba2
#
_entry.id   477e53f30d7086324982191e90f5bba2
#
_cell.length_a   1.000
_cell.length_b   1.000
_cell.length_c   1.000
_cell.angle_alpha   90.00
_cell.angle_beta   90.00
_cell.angle_gamma   90.00
#
_symmetry.space_group_name_H-M   'P 1'
#
loop_
_entity.id
_entity.type
_entity.pdbx_description
1 polymer ?
#
loop_
_entity_poly.entity_id
_entity_poly.type
_entity_poly.pdbx_seq_one_letter_code
_entity_poly.pdbx_strand_id
1 'polypeptide(L)'
;MQQELAAQTRELEALERDQLQQTGDKHSLASIPDLKVAMEKTQAELEVQEAQWKNEKEQIEEMIALRTRLHELVSGEEIEVAEAEEEGEEAETSPYAEMDEESVRIAIAACQEQLDAIRGSNPLVHFEVGPDEVSHVISDWTGIPMGKMLQDEAETTLKLKDSLTSNIKGQEYAIDALAEGIQTAKAGLGNPDAPTGVFLLVGPSGVGKTETARAIADQLFGGERFMTTINMSEFQEKHTVSRLIGSPPGYVGYGEGGMLTEAVRQRPYSVVLLDEVEKADPEVLNLFYQVFDKGTLNDGEGRSIDFKNTLIIMTSNLATHEIESLVQQSKDINAGVIAEAIRPTLNQHFKPALLARMSVLPFVPLSDEAMTDIIHHKLGKVSERLQSHHKLSLCYDDTLVEFVLGNCRLAETG
;
A
#
# COMPACT_ATOMS: atom_id res chain seq x y z
N MET A 1 -2.43 13.40 -18.84
CA MET A 1 -3.22 14.54 -19.36
C MET A 1 -3.27 14.60 -20.89
N GLN A 2 -2.19 14.78 -21.66
CA GLN A 2 -2.25 14.81 -23.14
C GLN A 2 -2.86 13.53 -23.74
N GLN A 3 -2.51 12.34 -23.22
CA GLN A 3 -3.11 11.07 -23.64
C GLN A 3 -4.60 10.97 -23.24
N GLU A 4 -4.93 11.49 -22.10
CA GLU A 4 -6.31 11.53 -21.59
C GLU A 4 -7.19 12.47 -22.41
N LEU A 5 -6.68 13.67 -22.74
CA LEU A 5 -7.36 14.60 -23.62
C LEU A 5 -7.57 14.00 -25.02
N ALA A 6 -6.56 13.29 -25.55
CA ALA A 6 -6.70 12.57 -26.82
C ALA A 6 -7.71 11.42 -26.77
N ALA A 7 -7.85 10.73 -25.63
CA ALA A 7 -8.87 9.71 -25.41
C ALA A 7 -10.27 10.32 -25.36
N GLN A 8 -10.46 11.38 -24.56
CA GLN A 8 -11.72 12.13 -24.45
C GLN A 8 -12.16 12.72 -25.79
N THR A 9 -11.21 13.23 -26.59
CA THR A 9 -11.49 13.75 -27.95
C THR A 9 -12.02 12.66 -28.87
N ARG A 10 -11.39 11.46 -28.86
CA ARG A 10 -11.85 10.32 -29.67
C ARG A 10 -13.23 9.82 -29.24
N GLU A 11 -13.49 9.81 -27.95
CA GLU A 11 -14.77 9.43 -27.40
C GLU A 11 -15.87 10.41 -27.80
N LEU A 12 -15.59 11.73 -27.73
CA LEU A 12 -16.50 12.77 -28.16
C LEU A 12 -16.81 12.65 -29.65
N GLU A 13 -15.80 12.49 -30.50
CA GLU A 13 -15.99 12.31 -31.95
C GLU A 13 -16.84 11.06 -32.28
N ALA A 14 -16.68 9.97 -31.52
CA ALA A 14 -17.48 8.77 -31.68
C ALA A 14 -18.96 9.03 -31.31
N LEU A 15 -19.20 9.67 -30.16
CA LEU A 15 -20.57 9.99 -29.70
C LEU A 15 -21.26 11.02 -30.61
N GLU A 16 -20.57 12.03 -31.10
CA GLU A 16 -21.12 12.99 -32.07
C GLU A 16 -21.46 12.33 -33.42
N ARG A 17 -20.64 11.36 -33.86
CA ARG A 17 -20.91 10.56 -35.07
C ARG A 17 -22.16 9.69 -34.90
N ASP A 18 -22.31 9.05 -33.74
CA ASP A 18 -23.49 8.24 -33.40
C ASP A 18 -24.75 9.11 -33.27
N GLN A 19 -24.63 10.32 -32.76
CA GLN A 19 -25.72 11.30 -32.73
C GLN A 19 -26.18 11.69 -34.14
N LEU A 20 -25.25 11.93 -35.06
CA LEU A 20 -25.56 12.27 -36.47
C LEU A 20 -26.23 11.11 -37.22
N GLN A 21 -25.85 9.86 -36.87
CA GLN A 21 -26.40 8.65 -37.49
C GLN A 21 -27.71 8.16 -36.83
N GLN A 22 -28.14 8.79 -35.74
CA GLN A 22 -29.29 8.37 -34.90
C GLN A 22 -29.18 6.93 -34.39
N THR A 23 -27.97 6.40 -34.21
CA THR A 23 -27.69 5.02 -33.81
C THR A 23 -27.32 4.89 -32.35
N GLY A 24 -27.01 5.99 -31.65
CA GLY A 24 -26.57 5.99 -30.25
C GLY A 24 -27.71 5.80 -29.24
N ASP A 25 -27.39 5.15 -28.12
CA ASP A 25 -28.31 5.04 -26.98
C ASP A 25 -28.53 6.43 -26.34
N LYS A 26 -29.79 6.74 -25.95
CA LYS A 26 -30.15 8.03 -25.35
C LYS A 26 -29.32 8.39 -24.11
N HIS A 27 -28.84 7.40 -23.38
CA HIS A 27 -27.99 7.59 -22.18
C HIS A 27 -26.56 8.02 -22.55
N SER A 28 -25.97 7.41 -23.57
CA SER A 28 -24.65 7.75 -24.08
C SER A 28 -24.62 9.13 -24.72
N LEU A 29 -25.68 9.53 -25.41
CA LEU A 29 -25.78 10.86 -26.02
C LEU A 29 -26.01 11.97 -24.97
N ALA A 30 -26.61 11.66 -23.83
CA ALA A 30 -26.79 12.61 -22.73
C ALA A 30 -25.45 12.97 -22.03
N SER A 31 -24.40 12.16 -22.19
CA SER A 31 -23.06 12.43 -21.61
C SER A 31 -22.20 13.42 -22.42
N ILE A 32 -22.59 13.78 -23.62
CA ILE A 32 -21.80 14.71 -24.49
C ILE A 32 -21.53 16.06 -23.81
N PRO A 33 -22.50 16.74 -23.15
CA PRO A 33 -22.23 18.00 -22.47
C PRO A 33 -21.23 17.84 -21.31
N ASP A 34 -21.35 16.75 -20.55
CA ASP A 34 -20.45 16.46 -19.43
C ASP A 34 -19.03 16.19 -19.90
N LEU A 35 -18.89 15.46 -21.02
CA LEU A 35 -17.60 15.16 -21.62
C LEU A 35 -16.94 16.43 -22.16
N LYS A 36 -17.69 17.35 -22.75
CA LYS A 36 -17.16 18.67 -23.21
C LYS A 36 -16.65 19.50 -22.02
N VAL A 37 -17.38 19.54 -20.91
CA VAL A 37 -16.94 20.23 -19.70
C VAL A 37 -15.69 19.58 -19.11
N ALA A 38 -15.62 18.24 -19.11
CA ALA A 38 -14.43 17.53 -18.66
C ALA A 38 -13.22 17.81 -19.56
N MET A 39 -13.40 17.86 -20.88
CA MET A 39 -12.35 18.21 -21.83
C MET A 39 -11.85 19.66 -21.65
N GLU A 40 -12.76 20.64 -21.48
CA GLU A 40 -12.38 22.03 -21.21
C GLU A 40 -11.57 22.14 -19.93
N LYS A 41 -11.95 21.39 -18.89
CA LYS A 41 -11.21 21.35 -17.62
C LYS A 41 -9.80 20.74 -17.81
N THR A 42 -9.72 19.59 -18.47
CA THR A 42 -8.43 18.92 -18.75
C THR A 42 -7.53 19.78 -19.61
N GLN A 43 -8.11 20.50 -20.60
CA GLN A 43 -7.38 21.44 -21.45
C GLN A 43 -6.82 22.63 -20.64
N ALA A 44 -7.62 23.24 -19.78
CA ALA A 44 -7.18 24.34 -18.92
C ALA A 44 -6.08 23.92 -17.94
N GLU A 45 -6.20 22.71 -17.36
CA GLU A 45 -5.18 22.13 -16.49
C GLU A 45 -3.87 21.86 -17.27
N LEU A 46 -3.97 21.40 -18.52
CA LEU A 46 -2.82 21.17 -19.39
C LEU A 46 -2.09 22.49 -19.72
N GLU A 47 -2.81 23.54 -20.07
CA GLU A 47 -2.23 24.87 -20.36
C GLU A 47 -1.49 25.46 -19.15
N VAL A 48 -2.04 25.27 -17.94
CA VAL A 48 -1.38 25.68 -16.70
C VAL A 48 -0.08 24.89 -16.48
N GLN A 49 -0.12 23.58 -16.69
CA GLN A 49 1.08 22.74 -16.52
C GLN A 49 2.15 23.00 -17.58
N GLU A 50 1.76 23.25 -18.83
CA GLU A 50 2.70 23.61 -19.89
C GLU A 50 3.37 24.98 -19.62
N ALA A 51 2.62 25.94 -19.10
CA ALA A 51 3.17 27.22 -18.69
C ALA A 51 4.13 27.07 -17.49
N GLN A 52 3.78 26.26 -16.50
CA GLN A 52 4.65 25.96 -15.37
C GLN A 52 5.92 25.26 -15.83
N TRP A 53 5.79 24.21 -16.66
CA TRP A 53 6.93 23.47 -17.20
C TRP A 53 7.90 24.37 -17.97
N LYS A 54 7.38 25.29 -18.78
CA LYS A 54 8.19 26.24 -19.55
C LYS A 54 8.97 27.17 -18.62
N ASN A 55 8.31 27.73 -17.60
CA ASN A 55 8.93 28.59 -16.63
C ASN A 55 10.01 27.87 -15.80
N GLU A 56 9.71 26.63 -15.33
CA GLU A 56 10.69 25.80 -14.62
C GLU A 56 11.90 25.49 -15.51
N LYS A 57 11.67 25.14 -16.79
CA LYS A 57 12.73 24.84 -17.74
C LYS A 57 13.66 26.03 -17.96
N GLU A 58 13.12 27.23 -18.20
CA GLU A 58 13.90 28.45 -18.37
C GLU A 58 14.78 28.76 -17.15
N GLN A 59 14.23 28.62 -15.95
CA GLN A 59 14.98 28.86 -14.69
C GLN A 59 16.06 27.79 -14.44
N ILE A 60 15.81 26.54 -14.84
CA ILE A 60 16.78 25.46 -14.72
C ILE A 60 17.95 25.66 -15.71
N GLU A 61 17.68 26.06 -16.95
CA GLU A 61 18.70 26.38 -17.93
C GLU A 61 19.61 27.51 -17.43
N GLU A 62 19.01 28.56 -16.84
CA GLU A 62 19.76 29.63 -16.18
C GLU A 62 20.61 29.12 -15.02
N MET A 63 20.05 28.28 -14.16
CA MET A 63 20.76 27.68 -13.02
C MET A 63 21.96 26.83 -13.47
N ILE A 64 21.78 26.03 -14.51
CA ILE A 64 22.86 25.19 -15.07
C ILE A 64 23.98 26.08 -15.63
N ALA A 65 23.65 27.13 -16.38
CA ALA A 65 24.65 28.06 -16.91
C ALA A 65 25.43 28.77 -15.80
N LEU A 66 24.78 29.21 -14.73
CA LEU A 66 25.42 29.82 -13.58
C LEU A 66 26.33 28.83 -12.82
N ARG A 67 25.89 27.58 -12.64
CA ARG A 67 26.71 26.54 -11.98
C ARG A 67 27.91 26.14 -12.82
N THR A 68 27.76 26.04 -14.14
CA THR A 68 28.89 25.80 -15.06
C THR A 68 29.91 26.92 -14.94
N ARG A 69 29.47 28.18 -14.96
CA ARG A 69 30.37 29.33 -14.78
C ARG A 69 31.09 29.34 -13.42
N LEU A 70 30.37 28.98 -12.34
CA LEU A 70 31.00 28.88 -11.01
C LEU A 70 32.07 27.78 -10.99
N HIS A 71 31.81 26.66 -11.65
CA HIS A 71 32.80 25.57 -11.74
C HIS A 71 34.04 25.99 -12.50
N GLU A 72 33.90 26.68 -13.63
CA GLU A 72 35.03 27.23 -14.40
C GLU A 72 35.90 28.20 -13.55
N LEU A 73 35.23 29.08 -12.80
CA LEU A 73 35.95 30.03 -11.92
C LEU A 73 36.69 29.37 -10.75
N VAL A 74 36.16 28.24 -10.22
CA VAL A 74 36.75 27.54 -9.09
C VAL A 74 37.78 26.52 -9.52
N SER A 75 37.54 25.76 -10.59
CA SER A 75 38.43 24.70 -11.08
C SER A 75 39.53 25.18 -12.01
N GLY A 76 39.32 26.31 -12.69
CA GLY A 76 40.20 26.82 -13.74
C GLY A 76 40.20 25.98 -15.03
N GLU A 77 39.31 25.02 -15.16
CA GLU A 77 39.12 24.18 -16.33
C GLU A 77 37.84 24.59 -17.05
N GLU A 78 37.91 24.85 -18.35
CA GLU A 78 36.72 25.04 -19.18
C GLU A 78 36.03 23.68 -19.37
N ILE A 79 34.77 23.59 -18.95
CA ILE A 79 33.92 22.42 -19.21
C ILE A 79 33.33 22.57 -20.62
N GLU A 80 33.77 21.71 -21.55
CA GLU A 80 33.01 21.49 -22.77
C GLU A 80 31.64 20.86 -22.37
N VAL A 81 30.60 21.67 -22.34
CA VAL A 81 29.22 21.16 -22.23
C VAL A 81 28.98 20.37 -23.52
N ALA A 82 28.79 19.04 -23.38
CA ALA A 82 28.40 18.19 -24.49
C ALA A 82 27.05 18.68 -25.03
N GLU A 83 27.09 19.52 -26.02
CA GLU A 83 25.93 19.95 -26.78
C GLU A 83 25.35 18.72 -27.49
N ALA A 84 24.07 18.45 -27.25
CA ALA A 84 23.31 17.59 -28.11
C ALA A 84 23.38 18.19 -29.54
N GLU A 85 23.93 17.39 -30.44
CA GLU A 85 24.03 17.74 -31.88
C GLU A 85 22.61 18.02 -32.44
N GLU A 86 22.17 19.27 -32.39
CA GLU A 86 21.17 19.82 -33.28
C GLU A 86 21.78 21.01 -34.00
N GLU A 87 21.73 20.94 -35.31
CA GLU A 87 22.39 21.70 -36.34
C GLU A 87 22.45 23.22 -36.11
N GLY A 88 23.65 23.78 -36.03
CA GLY A 88 23.98 25.02 -36.76
C GLY A 88 23.56 26.34 -36.14
N GLU A 89 23.81 26.61 -34.85
CA GLU A 89 23.83 27.98 -34.32
C GLU A 89 25.22 28.26 -33.71
N GLU A 90 25.79 29.44 -34.03
CA GLU A 90 27.08 29.93 -33.56
C GLU A 90 27.09 29.93 -32.00
N ALA A 91 28.16 29.44 -31.40
CA ALA A 91 28.34 29.39 -29.95
C ALA A 91 28.11 30.79 -29.33
N GLU A 92 26.93 31.05 -28.82
CA GLU A 92 26.65 32.24 -28.03
C GLU A 92 27.46 32.16 -26.73
N THR A 93 28.38 33.12 -26.59
CA THR A 93 29.12 33.30 -25.31
C THR A 93 28.12 33.44 -24.18
N SER A 94 28.24 32.55 -23.16
CA SER A 94 27.38 32.56 -21.98
C SER A 94 27.17 34.00 -21.48
N PRO A 95 25.92 34.45 -21.23
CA PRO A 95 25.64 35.81 -20.76
C PRO A 95 26.29 36.11 -19.38
N TYR A 96 26.83 35.09 -18.71
CA TYR A 96 27.49 35.19 -17.40
C TYR A 96 29.01 35.15 -17.46
N ALA A 97 29.62 35.18 -18.65
CA ALA A 97 31.06 35.04 -18.86
C ALA A 97 31.90 36.13 -18.12
N GLU A 98 31.37 37.32 -17.89
CA GLU A 98 32.02 38.46 -17.26
C GLU A 98 31.79 38.53 -15.73
N MET A 99 30.98 37.62 -15.15
CA MET A 99 30.69 37.67 -13.72
C MET A 99 31.82 37.05 -12.89
N ASP A 100 32.09 37.69 -11.75
CA ASP A 100 33.02 37.18 -10.73
C ASP A 100 32.37 36.12 -9.82
N GLU A 101 33.15 35.36 -9.09
CA GLU A 101 32.68 34.24 -8.26
C GLU A 101 31.59 34.64 -7.26
N GLU A 102 31.72 35.82 -6.62
CA GLU A 102 30.78 36.28 -5.61
C GLU A 102 29.44 36.67 -6.23
N SER A 103 29.45 37.33 -7.37
CA SER A 103 28.24 37.68 -8.13
C SER A 103 27.51 36.45 -8.66
N VAL A 104 28.24 35.42 -9.13
CA VAL A 104 27.64 34.16 -9.58
C VAL A 104 27.00 33.41 -8.41
N ARG A 105 27.61 33.38 -7.24
CA ARG A 105 27.01 32.76 -6.02
C ARG A 105 25.71 33.45 -5.59
N ILE A 106 25.67 34.78 -5.67
CA ILE A 106 24.45 35.55 -5.37
C ILE A 106 23.37 35.26 -6.41
N ALA A 107 23.71 35.21 -7.68
CA ALA A 107 22.76 34.89 -8.76
C ALA A 107 22.19 33.48 -8.62
N ILE A 108 23.02 32.49 -8.26
CA ILE A 108 22.58 31.11 -7.99
C ILE A 108 21.56 31.07 -6.85
N ALA A 109 21.83 31.79 -5.74
CA ALA A 109 20.92 31.82 -4.61
C ALA A 109 19.56 32.47 -4.98
N ALA A 110 19.59 33.56 -5.76
CA ALA A 110 18.36 34.23 -6.23
C ALA A 110 17.56 33.35 -7.20
N CYS A 111 18.24 32.66 -8.13
CA CYS A 111 17.61 31.74 -9.07
C CYS A 111 16.99 30.52 -8.31
N GLN A 112 17.63 30.05 -7.26
CA GLN A 112 17.12 28.96 -6.43
C GLN A 112 15.84 29.36 -5.67
N GLU A 113 15.78 30.57 -5.09
CA GLU A 113 14.56 31.10 -4.45
C GLU A 113 13.41 31.24 -5.45
N GLN A 114 13.69 31.70 -6.66
CA GLN A 114 12.69 31.83 -7.73
C GLN A 114 12.18 30.46 -8.16
N LEU A 115 13.07 29.50 -8.35
CA LEU A 115 12.73 28.12 -8.72
C LEU A 115 11.86 27.46 -7.64
N ASP A 116 12.18 27.61 -6.38
CA ASP A 116 11.41 27.06 -5.27
C ASP A 116 10.00 27.68 -5.19
N ALA A 117 9.89 28.98 -5.51
CA ALA A 117 8.59 29.68 -5.56
C ALA A 117 7.70 29.18 -6.72
N ILE A 118 8.29 28.83 -7.87
CA ILE A 118 7.57 28.33 -9.06
C ILE A 118 7.17 26.86 -8.89
N ARG A 119 8.06 26.03 -8.35
CA ARG A 119 7.87 24.57 -8.22
C ARG A 119 6.75 24.17 -7.27
N GLY A 120 6.55 24.92 -6.19
CA GLY A 120 5.60 24.55 -5.15
C GLY A 120 5.91 23.14 -4.58
N SER A 121 4.87 22.31 -4.41
CA SER A 121 5.00 20.94 -3.87
C SER A 121 5.21 19.86 -4.94
N ASN A 122 5.20 20.19 -6.23
CA ASN A 122 5.19 19.20 -7.33
C ASN A 122 6.03 19.67 -8.53
N PRO A 123 7.36 19.53 -8.49
CA PRO A 123 8.26 19.93 -9.56
C PRO A 123 7.99 19.12 -10.84
N LEU A 124 8.03 19.78 -12.00
CA LEU A 124 7.84 19.16 -13.31
C LEU A 124 9.16 18.83 -14.00
N VAL A 125 10.24 19.54 -13.65
CA VAL A 125 11.58 19.34 -14.23
C VAL A 125 12.60 19.16 -13.11
N HIS A 126 13.40 18.09 -13.19
CA HIS A 126 14.44 17.77 -12.22
C HIS A 126 15.82 18.04 -12.86
N PHE A 127 16.67 18.80 -12.21
CA PHE A 127 18.02 19.16 -12.66
C PHE A 127 19.14 18.58 -11.82
N GLU A 128 18.79 18.00 -10.67
CA GLU A 128 19.72 17.29 -9.80
C GLU A 128 19.02 16.06 -9.20
N VAL A 129 19.82 15.09 -8.75
CA VAL A 129 19.32 13.88 -8.12
C VAL A 129 19.33 14.07 -6.61
N GLY A 130 18.16 14.37 -6.07
CA GLY A 130 17.91 14.50 -4.64
C GLY A 130 17.18 13.29 -4.04
N PRO A 131 16.86 13.34 -2.74
CA PRO A 131 16.05 12.31 -2.08
C PRO A 131 14.66 12.11 -2.71
N ASP A 132 14.07 13.18 -3.24
CA ASP A 132 12.74 13.15 -3.85
C ASP A 132 12.75 12.41 -5.19
N GLU A 133 13.76 12.65 -6.05
CA GLU A 133 13.94 11.95 -7.31
C GLU A 133 14.20 10.45 -7.08
N VAL A 134 15.05 10.11 -6.10
CA VAL A 134 15.27 8.72 -5.72
C VAL A 134 13.97 8.07 -5.24
N SER A 135 13.18 8.80 -4.43
CA SER A 135 11.89 8.34 -3.94
C SER A 135 10.88 8.13 -5.08
N HIS A 136 10.88 9.01 -6.11
CA HIS A 136 10.08 8.83 -7.32
C HIS A 136 10.44 7.54 -8.06
N VAL A 137 11.72 7.31 -8.32
CA VAL A 137 12.18 6.09 -9.02
C VAL A 137 11.82 4.84 -8.22
N ILE A 138 12.02 4.87 -6.90
CA ILE A 138 11.64 3.74 -6.03
C ILE A 138 10.13 3.53 -6.06
N SER A 139 9.33 4.61 -6.02
CA SER A 139 7.88 4.56 -6.12
C SER A 139 7.42 3.90 -7.43
N ASP A 140 8.02 4.28 -8.54
CA ASP A 140 7.69 3.72 -9.86
C ASP A 140 8.05 2.23 -9.96
N TRP A 141 9.19 1.82 -9.41
CA TRP A 141 9.63 0.44 -9.45
C TRP A 141 8.86 -0.47 -8.48
N THR A 142 8.57 0.02 -7.27
CA THR A 142 7.90 -0.76 -6.22
C THR A 142 6.40 -0.58 -6.24
N GLY A 143 5.93 0.50 -6.84
CA GLY A 143 4.53 0.92 -6.83
C GLY A 143 4.06 1.50 -5.48
N ILE A 144 4.97 1.78 -4.53
CA ILE A 144 4.63 2.45 -3.27
C ILE A 144 4.33 3.92 -3.56
N PRO A 145 3.15 4.47 -3.20
CA PRO A 145 2.84 5.88 -3.46
C PRO A 145 3.81 6.83 -2.76
N MET A 146 4.35 7.82 -3.49
CA MET A 146 5.28 8.83 -2.97
C MET A 146 4.76 9.50 -1.68
N GLY A 147 3.48 9.86 -1.65
CA GLY A 147 2.89 10.49 -0.47
C GLY A 147 2.95 9.65 0.80
N LYS A 148 3.06 8.31 0.69
CA LYS A 148 3.29 7.43 1.85
C LYS A 148 4.78 7.25 2.19
N MET A 149 5.68 7.46 1.24
CA MET A 149 7.13 7.45 1.49
C MET A 149 7.61 8.75 2.16
N LEU A 150 6.95 9.87 1.85
CA LEU A 150 7.24 11.19 2.41
C LEU A 150 6.43 11.51 3.68
N GLN A 151 5.35 10.76 3.94
CA GLN A 151 4.62 10.91 5.21
C GLN A 151 5.53 10.48 6.37
N ASP A 152 5.50 11.27 7.43
CA ASP A 152 6.16 10.91 8.68
C ASP A 152 5.64 9.54 9.13
N GLU A 153 6.51 8.53 9.06
CA GLU A 153 6.21 7.15 9.44
C GLU A 153 5.71 7.09 10.89
N ALA A 154 6.18 7.99 11.73
CA ALA A 154 5.75 8.13 13.10
C ALA A 154 4.28 8.58 13.18
N GLU A 155 3.86 9.57 12.38
CA GLU A 155 2.48 10.06 12.36
C GLU A 155 1.50 8.99 11.88
N THR A 156 1.86 8.28 10.80
CA THR A 156 1.04 7.16 10.27
C THR A 156 0.90 6.05 11.30
N THR A 157 1.99 5.71 11.99
CA THR A 157 2.00 4.67 13.02
C THR A 157 1.18 5.08 14.26
N LEU A 158 1.20 6.36 14.65
CA LEU A 158 0.38 6.88 15.76
C LEU A 158 -1.12 6.87 15.43
N LYS A 159 -1.50 7.18 14.18
CA LYS A 159 -2.90 7.18 13.71
C LYS A 159 -3.43 5.79 13.34
N LEU A 160 -2.58 4.76 13.36
CA LEU A 160 -2.93 3.40 12.94
C LEU A 160 -4.13 2.85 13.70
N LYS A 161 -4.17 3.02 15.03
CA LYS A 161 -5.27 2.57 15.89
C LYS A 161 -6.61 3.16 15.43
N ASP A 162 -6.68 4.48 15.30
CA ASP A 162 -7.92 5.18 14.94
C ASP A 162 -8.40 4.76 13.54
N SER A 163 -7.47 4.63 12.60
CA SER A 163 -7.77 4.19 11.25
C SER A 163 -8.27 2.74 11.19
N LEU A 164 -7.65 1.83 11.95
CA LEU A 164 -8.12 0.43 12.02
C LEU A 164 -9.49 0.34 12.68
N THR A 165 -9.74 1.06 13.78
CA THR A 165 -11.04 1.09 14.48
C THR A 165 -12.16 1.64 13.61
N SER A 166 -11.86 2.56 12.69
CA SER A 166 -12.85 3.07 11.75
C SER A 166 -13.32 2.01 10.76
N ASN A 167 -12.43 1.11 10.34
CA ASN A 167 -12.67 0.08 9.34
C ASN A 167 -13.16 -1.26 9.92
N ILE A 168 -12.66 -1.63 11.11
CA ILE A 168 -12.93 -2.89 11.79
C ILE A 168 -13.76 -2.61 13.05
N LYS A 169 -14.96 -3.14 13.09
CA LYS A 169 -15.91 -2.92 14.20
C LYS A 169 -16.01 -4.14 15.10
N GLY A 170 -16.16 -3.90 16.40
CA GLY A 170 -16.40 -4.95 17.39
C GLY A 170 -15.17 -5.76 17.79
N GLN A 171 -13.95 -5.27 17.47
CA GLN A 171 -12.68 -5.95 17.79
C GLN A 171 -11.67 -4.99 18.46
N GLU A 172 -12.15 -4.04 19.23
CA GLU A 172 -11.36 -2.91 19.76
C GLU A 172 -10.09 -3.38 20.45
N TYR A 173 -10.19 -4.42 21.30
CA TYR A 173 -9.03 -4.94 22.01
C TYR A 173 -7.97 -5.56 21.09
N ALA A 174 -8.40 -6.37 20.12
CA ALA A 174 -7.47 -7.01 19.19
C ALA A 174 -6.74 -5.97 18.36
N ILE A 175 -7.46 -4.90 17.96
CA ILE A 175 -6.91 -3.77 17.21
C ILE A 175 -5.93 -2.97 18.06
N ASP A 176 -6.28 -2.70 19.33
CA ASP A 176 -5.42 -1.99 20.27
C ASP A 176 -4.09 -2.71 20.46
N ALA A 177 -4.15 -3.99 20.80
CA ALA A 177 -2.96 -4.81 21.01
C ALA A 177 -2.12 -4.97 19.74
N LEU A 178 -2.76 -5.04 18.58
CA LEU A 178 -2.09 -5.09 17.29
C LEU A 178 -1.39 -3.76 16.96
N ALA A 179 -2.07 -2.63 17.14
CA ALA A 179 -1.51 -1.30 16.92
C ALA A 179 -0.33 -1.04 17.87
N GLU A 180 -0.47 -1.38 19.16
CA GLU A 180 0.60 -1.25 20.15
C GLU A 180 1.83 -2.11 19.79
N GLY A 181 1.60 -3.36 19.34
CA GLY A 181 2.69 -4.24 18.91
C GLY A 181 3.45 -3.68 17.70
N ILE A 182 2.74 -3.14 16.70
CA ILE A 182 3.34 -2.51 15.54
C ILE A 182 4.08 -1.23 15.92
N GLN A 183 3.49 -0.38 16.77
CA GLN A 183 4.14 0.85 17.26
C GLN A 183 5.42 0.54 18.01
N THR A 184 5.42 -0.47 18.87
CA THR A 184 6.60 -0.92 19.62
C THR A 184 7.72 -1.37 18.68
N ALA A 185 7.39 -2.15 17.66
CA ALA A 185 8.36 -2.61 16.67
C ALA A 185 8.94 -1.45 15.84
N LYS A 186 8.09 -0.54 15.37
CA LYS A 186 8.48 0.64 14.59
C LYS A 186 9.31 1.65 15.41
N ALA A 187 9.09 1.72 16.71
CA ALA A 187 9.93 2.51 17.63
C ALA A 187 11.31 1.90 17.88
N GLY A 188 11.64 0.76 17.25
CA GLY A 188 12.94 0.09 17.41
C GLY A 188 13.12 -0.62 18.75
N LEU A 189 12.04 -0.81 19.51
CA LEU A 189 12.05 -1.50 20.80
C LEU A 189 11.93 -3.02 20.68
N GLY A 190 11.62 -3.51 19.46
CA GLY A 190 11.52 -4.93 19.15
C GLY A 190 12.89 -5.59 18.90
N ASN A 191 12.87 -6.90 18.61
CA ASN A 191 14.06 -7.62 18.20
C ASN A 191 14.43 -7.24 16.74
N PRO A 192 15.61 -6.66 16.48
CA PRO A 192 16.01 -6.22 15.12
C PRO A 192 16.20 -7.37 14.13
N ASP A 193 16.35 -8.59 14.63
CA ASP A 193 16.51 -9.79 13.81
C ASP A 193 15.20 -10.55 13.56
N ALA A 194 14.07 -10.06 14.06
CA ALA A 194 12.75 -10.65 13.86
C ALA A 194 11.94 -9.82 12.83
N PRO A 195 10.84 -10.37 12.27
CA PRO A 195 9.85 -9.58 11.52
C PRO A 195 9.30 -8.43 12.35
N THR A 196 8.81 -7.37 11.68
CA THR A 196 8.17 -6.20 12.33
C THR A 196 7.07 -6.61 13.32
N GLY A 197 6.38 -7.71 13.06
CA GLY A 197 5.42 -8.29 14.01
C GLY A 197 4.92 -9.64 13.52
N VAL A 198 4.58 -10.51 14.48
CA VAL A 198 3.96 -11.81 14.20
C VAL A 198 2.72 -11.93 15.06
N PHE A 199 1.56 -11.90 14.41
CA PHE A 199 0.26 -11.90 15.08
C PHE A 199 -0.56 -13.13 14.69
N LEU A 200 -1.15 -13.80 15.67
CA LEU A 200 -2.08 -14.89 15.47
C LEU A 200 -3.50 -14.43 15.86
N LEU A 201 -4.36 -14.23 14.86
CA LEU A 201 -5.75 -13.83 15.03
C LEU A 201 -6.60 -15.09 15.18
N VAL A 202 -7.20 -15.30 16.37
CA VAL A 202 -7.92 -16.52 16.72
C VAL A 202 -9.38 -16.20 17.01
N GLY A 203 -10.32 -16.91 16.40
CA GLY A 203 -11.74 -16.72 16.68
C GLY A 203 -12.67 -17.27 15.60
N PRO A 204 -13.99 -17.06 15.73
CA PRO A 204 -14.99 -17.52 14.77
C PRO A 204 -14.74 -17.05 13.34
N SER A 205 -15.33 -17.72 12.36
CA SER A 205 -15.31 -17.25 10.98
C SER A 205 -16.15 -15.96 10.84
N GLY A 206 -15.78 -15.10 9.89
CA GLY A 206 -16.57 -13.90 9.55
C GLY A 206 -16.43 -12.70 10.50
N VAL A 207 -15.62 -12.79 11.56
CA VAL A 207 -15.45 -11.70 12.55
C VAL A 207 -14.45 -10.61 12.14
N GLY A 208 -13.89 -10.69 10.93
CA GLY A 208 -13.02 -9.64 10.39
C GLY A 208 -11.52 -9.91 10.42
N LYS A 209 -11.04 -11.14 10.74
CA LYS A 209 -9.61 -11.47 10.80
C LYS A 209 -8.85 -11.12 9.52
N THR A 210 -9.31 -11.61 8.38
CA THR A 210 -8.70 -11.35 7.06
C THR A 210 -8.83 -9.89 6.64
N GLU A 211 -9.97 -9.24 6.97
CA GLU A 211 -10.18 -7.81 6.69
C GLU A 211 -9.21 -6.92 7.49
N THR A 212 -8.86 -7.33 8.71
CA THR A 212 -7.85 -6.64 9.53
C THR A 212 -6.48 -6.66 8.84
N ALA A 213 -6.06 -7.80 8.29
CA ALA A 213 -4.80 -7.90 7.55
C ALA A 213 -4.80 -6.98 6.32
N ARG A 214 -5.92 -6.93 5.58
CA ARG A 214 -6.12 -6.05 4.44
C ARG A 214 -6.07 -4.58 4.82
N ALA A 215 -6.76 -4.19 5.90
CA ALA A 215 -6.74 -2.82 6.40
C ALA A 215 -5.34 -2.37 6.81
N ILE A 216 -4.55 -3.25 7.42
CA ILE A 216 -3.15 -2.97 7.77
C ILE A 216 -2.29 -2.78 6.52
N ALA A 217 -2.43 -3.65 5.51
CA ALA A 217 -1.69 -3.51 4.25
C ALA A 217 -2.00 -2.18 3.56
N ASP A 218 -3.26 -1.74 3.61
CA ASP A 218 -3.69 -0.47 3.05
C ASP A 218 -3.09 0.72 3.81
N GLN A 219 -3.11 0.68 5.13
CA GLN A 219 -2.65 1.80 5.97
C GLN A 219 -1.12 1.92 6.00
N LEU A 220 -0.39 0.82 6.21
CA LEU A 220 1.06 0.86 6.42
C LEU A 220 1.86 0.77 5.13
N PHE A 221 1.38 0.01 4.14
CA PHE A 221 2.17 -0.32 2.95
C PHE A 221 1.59 0.26 1.65
N GLY A 222 0.42 0.89 1.67
CA GLY A 222 -0.12 1.60 0.51
C GLY A 222 -1.05 0.80 -0.39
N GLY A 223 -1.63 -0.28 0.12
CA GLY A 223 -2.68 -1.00 -0.56
C GLY A 223 -2.60 -2.52 -0.46
N GLU A 224 -3.69 -3.17 -0.81
CA GLU A 224 -3.83 -4.64 -0.79
C GLU A 224 -2.76 -5.36 -1.65
N ARG A 225 -2.22 -4.69 -2.68
CA ARG A 225 -1.13 -5.22 -3.53
C ARG A 225 0.15 -5.55 -2.77
N PHE A 226 0.34 -4.97 -1.56
CA PHE A 226 1.44 -5.26 -0.66
C PHE A 226 1.09 -6.33 0.38
N MET A 227 0.00 -7.05 0.17
CA MET A 227 -0.38 -8.21 0.97
C MET A 227 -0.21 -9.49 0.14
N THR A 228 0.60 -10.41 0.66
CA THR A 228 0.72 -11.75 0.12
C THR A 228 -0.15 -12.69 0.94
N THR A 229 -1.20 -13.22 0.34
CA THR A 229 -2.11 -14.17 1.02
C THR A 229 -1.76 -15.59 0.62
N ILE A 230 -1.52 -16.43 1.63
CA ILE A 230 -1.26 -17.85 1.47
C ILE A 230 -2.30 -18.62 2.28
N ASN A 231 -3.14 -19.39 1.58
CA ASN A 231 -4.10 -20.27 2.23
C ASN A 231 -3.40 -21.55 2.69
N MET A 232 -3.26 -21.69 3.99
CA MET A 232 -2.55 -22.81 4.61
C MET A 232 -3.30 -24.15 4.48
N SER A 233 -4.59 -24.12 4.11
CA SER A 233 -5.34 -25.35 3.78
C SER A 233 -4.80 -26.08 2.54
N GLU A 234 -4.01 -25.41 1.68
CA GLU A 234 -3.32 -26.04 0.55
C GLU A 234 -2.04 -26.79 0.96
N PHE A 235 -1.61 -26.64 2.21
CA PHE A 235 -0.34 -27.14 2.74
C PHE A 235 -0.55 -28.20 3.86
N GLN A 236 -1.53 -29.07 3.67
CA GLN A 236 -1.86 -30.15 4.62
C GLN A 236 -0.89 -31.32 4.59
N GLU A 237 0.01 -31.36 3.61
CA GLU A 237 0.95 -32.44 3.43
C GLU A 237 2.40 -31.92 3.44
N LYS A 238 3.30 -32.68 4.07
CA LYS A 238 4.71 -32.34 4.25
C LYS A 238 5.43 -31.99 2.93
N HIS A 239 5.12 -32.68 1.83
CA HIS A 239 5.81 -32.44 0.56
C HIS A 239 5.45 -31.09 -0.10
N THR A 240 4.41 -30.42 0.36
CA THR A 240 4.01 -29.11 -0.15
C THR A 240 4.94 -27.96 0.27
N VAL A 241 5.88 -28.20 1.19
CA VAL A 241 6.89 -27.25 1.65
C VAL A 241 7.64 -26.62 0.46
N SER A 242 7.98 -27.41 -0.57
CA SER A 242 8.67 -26.92 -1.76
C SER A 242 7.87 -25.85 -2.54
N ARG A 243 6.54 -25.84 -2.45
CA ARG A 243 5.71 -24.79 -3.05
C ARG A 243 5.89 -23.44 -2.34
N LEU A 244 6.18 -23.45 -1.03
CA LEU A 244 6.40 -22.22 -0.26
C LEU A 244 7.80 -21.63 -0.47
N ILE A 245 8.83 -22.49 -0.45
CA ILE A 245 10.23 -22.03 -0.47
C ILE A 245 10.93 -22.25 -1.82
N GLY A 246 10.31 -22.95 -2.76
CA GLY A 246 10.92 -23.37 -4.02
C GLY A 246 11.52 -24.77 -3.96
N SER A 247 11.69 -25.38 -5.13
CA SER A 247 12.27 -26.73 -5.26
C SER A 247 13.80 -26.67 -5.34
N PRO A 248 14.53 -27.55 -4.63
CA PRO A 248 15.98 -27.62 -4.74
C PRO A 248 16.43 -28.14 -6.11
N PRO A 249 17.71 -27.95 -6.49
CA PRO A 249 18.27 -28.42 -7.75
C PRO A 249 18.01 -29.92 -7.97
N GLY A 250 17.53 -30.26 -9.15
CA GLY A 250 17.25 -31.65 -9.56
C GLY A 250 15.82 -32.14 -9.29
N TYR A 251 14.96 -31.31 -8.68
CA TYR A 251 13.55 -31.63 -8.49
C TYR A 251 12.66 -30.87 -9.48
N VAL A 252 11.46 -31.41 -9.72
CA VAL A 252 10.44 -30.76 -10.58
C VAL A 252 10.04 -29.43 -9.98
N GLY A 253 9.98 -28.36 -10.81
CA GLY A 253 9.70 -27.00 -10.37
C GLY A 253 10.95 -26.23 -9.92
N TYR A 254 12.17 -26.76 -10.16
CA TYR A 254 13.39 -25.98 -9.93
C TYR A 254 13.42 -24.72 -10.82
N GLY A 255 13.72 -23.57 -10.21
CA GLY A 255 13.78 -22.28 -10.90
C GLY A 255 12.46 -21.50 -10.95
N GLU A 256 11.33 -22.10 -10.53
CA GLU A 256 10.03 -21.38 -10.48
C GLU A 256 9.88 -20.46 -9.25
N GLY A 257 10.80 -20.56 -8.26
CA GLY A 257 10.70 -19.85 -6.99
C GLY A 257 9.59 -20.40 -6.07
N GLY A 258 9.64 -20.07 -4.79
CA GLY A 258 8.59 -20.43 -3.83
C GLY A 258 7.55 -19.31 -3.69
N MET A 259 6.29 -19.67 -3.50
CA MET A 259 5.20 -18.69 -3.35
C MET A 259 5.49 -17.66 -2.25
N LEU A 260 6.01 -18.10 -1.11
CA LEU A 260 6.33 -17.22 0.03
C LEU A 260 7.66 -16.48 -0.22
N THR A 261 8.71 -17.21 -0.56
CA THR A 261 10.05 -16.64 -0.69
C THR A 261 10.16 -15.66 -1.84
N GLU A 262 9.54 -15.95 -2.99
CA GLU A 262 9.54 -15.06 -4.14
C GLU A 262 8.69 -13.80 -3.89
N ALA A 263 7.52 -13.94 -3.26
CA ALA A 263 6.67 -12.81 -2.92
C ALA A 263 7.38 -11.81 -2.00
N VAL A 264 8.06 -12.31 -0.95
CA VAL A 264 8.81 -11.45 -0.01
C VAL A 264 10.08 -10.90 -0.65
N ARG A 265 10.77 -11.66 -1.50
CA ARG A 265 11.92 -11.18 -2.25
C ARG A 265 11.57 -9.99 -3.14
N GLN A 266 10.41 -10.04 -3.81
CA GLN A 266 9.93 -8.95 -4.66
C GLN A 266 9.40 -7.77 -3.85
N ARG A 267 8.82 -8.02 -2.68
CA ARG A 267 8.20 -7.00 -1.82
C ARG A 267 8.61 -7.23 -0.36
N PRO A 268 9.82 -6.81 0.02
CA PRO A 268 10.31 -7.01 1.39
C PRO A 268 9.53 -6.19 2.44
N TYR A 269 8.90 -5.08 2.02
CA TYR A 269 7.99 -4.28 2.85
C TYR A 269 6.55 -4.65 2.53
N SER A 270 6.01 -5.64 3.24
CA SER A 270 4.68 -6.17 2.94
C SER A 270 4.03 -6.87 4.14
N VAL A 271 2.73 -7.12 4.02
CA VAL A 271 1.99 -8.02 4.93
C VAL A 271 1.99 -9.42 4.34
N VAL A 272 2.39 -10.40 5.13
CA VAL A 272 2.25 -11.83 4.80
C VAL A 272 1.09 -12.38 5.61
N LEU A 273 0.00 -12.70 4.94
CA LEU A 273 -1.18 -13.32 5.54
C LEU A 273 -1.14 -14.84 5.31
N LEU A 274 -1.07 -15.58 6.41
CA LEU A 274 -1.18 -17.04 6.43
C LEU A 274 -2.59 -17.39 6.94
N ASP A 275 -3.48 -17.74 6.05
CA ASP A 275 -4.89 -17.98 6.37
C ASP A 275 -5.13 -19.45 6.74
N GLU A 276 -5.94 -19.69 7.78
CA GLU A 276 -6.30 -21.03 8.28
C GLU A 276 -5.09 -21.90 8.67
N VAL A 277 -4.19 -21.33 9.48
CA VAL A 277 -2.91 -22.01 9.83
C VAL A 277 -3.08 -23.34 10.58
N GLU A 278 -4.21 -23.56 11.22
CA GLU A 278 -4.53 -24.82 11.90
C GLU A 278 -4.67 -26.02 10.94
N LYS A 279 -4.87 -25.77 9.65
CA LYS A 279 -5.03 -26.81 8.64
C LYS A 279 -3.71 -27.28 8.05
N ALA A 280 -2.63 -26.54 8.27
CA ALA A 280 -1.32 -26.87 7.73
C ALA A 280 -0.66 -28.06 8.45
N ASP A 281 0.16 -28.79 7.70
CA ASP A 281 1.02 -29.82 8.30
C ASP A 281 2.00 -29.20 9.31
N PRO A 282 2.23 -29.80 10.48
CA PRO A 282 3.15 -29.28 11.49
C PRO A 282 4.60 -29.06 10.99
N GLU A 283 5.05 -29.80 9.98
CA GLU A 283 6.38 -29.60 9.39
C GLU A 283 6.44 -28.35 8.52
N VAL A 284 5.35 -28.00 7.85
CA VAL A 284 5.22 -26.71 7.13
C VAL A 284 5.33 -25.54 8.12
N LEU A 285 4.65 -25.64 9.27
CA LEU A 285 4.73 -24.64 10.32
C LEU A 285 6.13 -24.51 10.94
N ASN A 286 6.93 -25.57 10.90
CA ASN A 286 8.30 -25.50 11.43
C ASN A 286 9.21 -24.54 10.62
N LEU A 287 8.92 -24.25 9.35
CA LEU A 287 9.66 -23.25 8.58
C LEU A 287 9.62 -21.87 9.25
N PHE A 288 8.49 -21.53 9.83
CA PHE A 288 8.27 -20.22 10.43
C PHE A 288 9.07 -19.99 11.72
N TYR A 289 9.61 -21.04 12.36
CA TYR A 289 10.56 -20.84 13.46
C TYR A 289 11.77 -20.00 13.04
N GLN A 290 12.33 -20.32 11.88
CA GLN A 290 13.49 -19.60 11.40
C GLN A 290 13.12 -18.15 11.04
N VAL A 291 11.96 -17.95 10.42
CA VAL A 291 11.46 -16.62 10.07
C VAL A 291 11.22 -15.79 11.34
N PHE A 292 10.56 -16.34 12.36
CA PHE A 292 10.21 -15.59 13.57
C PHE A 292 11.41 -15.29 14.49
N ASP A 293 12.45 -16.14 14.45
CA ASP A 293 13.64 -15.93 15.26
C ASP A 293 14.69 -15.05 14.62
N LYS A 294 14.94 -15.26 13.30
CA LYS A 294 16.06 -14.67 12.58
C LYS A 294 15.63 -13.71 11.48
N GLY A 295 14.33 -13.56 11.25
CA GLY A 295 13.81 -12.74 10.16
C GLY A 295 14.30 -13.16 8.78
N THR A 296 14.78 -14.40 8.60
CA THR A 296 15.29 -14.89 7.32
C THR A 296 14.83 -16.30 7.04
N LEU A 297 14.69 -16.62 5.76
CA LEU A 297 14.37 -17.96 5.27
C LEU A 297 15.17 -18.25 4.00
N ASN A 298 15.79 -19.43 3.93
CA ASN A 298 16.46 -19.83 2.71
C ASN A 298 15.46 -20.42 1.72
N ASP A 299 15.55 -20.00 0.47
CA ASP A 299 14.76 -20.58 -0.61
C ASP A 299 15.34 -21.93 -1.09
N GLY A 300 14.66 -22.57 -2.06
CA GLY A 300 15.10 -23.84 -2.64
C GLY A 300 16.44 -23.79 -3.37
N GLU A 301 16.93 -22.60 -3.73
CA GLU A 301 18.24 -22.38 -4.36
C GLU A 301 19.33 -22.00 -3.32
N GLY A 302 18.99 -21.89 -2.04
CA GLY A 302 19.90 -21.53 -0.96
C GLY A 302 20.12 -20.02 -0.79
N ARG A 303 19.34 -19.16 -1.47
CA ARG A 303 19.37 -17.71 -1.25
C ARG A 303 18.65 -17.38 0.05
N SER A 304 19.25 -16.51 0.85
CA SER A 304 18.61 -16.00 2.09
C SER A 304 17.64 -14.88 1.75
N ILE A 305 16.38 -15.06 2.08
CA ILE A 305 15.30 -14.08 1.90
C ILE A 305 15.04 -13.38 3.22
N ASP A 306 15.02 -12.05 3.21
CA ASP A 306 14.85 -11.20 4.41
C ASP A 306 13.36 -10.90 4.65
N PHE A 307 12.89 -11.23 5.86
CA PHE A 307 11.53 -11.01 6.36
C PHE A 307 11.45 -9.93 7.45
N LYS A 308 12.57 -9.27 7.80
CA LYS A 308 12.62 -8.33 8.94
C LYS A 308 11.64 -7.17 8.79
N ASN A 309 11.42 -6.72 7.55
CA ASN A 309 10.50 -5.62 7.23
C ASN A 309 9.08 -6.09 6.90
N THR A 310 8.78 -7.38 7.06
CA THR A 310 7.44 -7.91 6.85
C THR A 310 6.63 -7.90 8.14
N LEU A 311 5.31 -7.74 8.00
CA LEU A 311 4.35 -7.99 9.06
C LEU A 311 3.65 -9.32 8.79
N ILE A 312 3.78 -10.29 9.69
CA ILE A 312 3.19 -11.62 9.51
C ILE A 312 1.92 -11.70 10.32
N ILE A 313 0.82 -11.96 9.62
CA ILE A 313 -0.50 -12.14 10.21
C ILE A 313 -0.96 -13.56 9.91
N MET A 314 -1.35 -14.28 10.94
CA MET A 314 -1.89 -15.63 10.84
C MET A 314 -3.33 -15.63 11.32
N THR A 315 -4.21 -16.34 10.63
CA THR A 315 -5.59 -16.53 11.07
C THR A 315 -5.84 -17.96 11.48
N SER A 316 -6.69 -18.14 12.48
CA SER A 316 -7.12 -19.46 12.91
C SER A 316 -8.57 -19.43 13.40
N ASN A 317 -9.30 -20.53 13.15
CA ASN A 317 -10.65 -20.75 13.67
C ASN A 317 -10.64 -21.67 14.91
N LEU A 318 -9.47 -21.97 15.46
CA LEU A 318 -9.34 -22.74 16.71
C LEU A 318 -10.01 -22.00 17.88
N ALA A 319 -10.35 -22.74 18.90
CA ALA A 319 -10.94 -22.23 20.14
C ALA A 319 -12.23 -21.38 19.95
N THR A 320 -12.92 -21.52 18.82
CA THR A 320 -14.18 -20.79 18.55
C THR A 320 -15.21 -20.99 19.66
N HIS A 321 -15.48 -22.25 20.04
CA HIS A 321 -16.46 -22.56 21.07
C HIS A 321 -16.09 -22.04 22.47
N GLU A 322 -14.80 -22.06 22.80
CA GLU A 322 -14.29 -21.50 24.05
C GLU A 322 -14.49 -20.00 24.10
N ILE A 323 -14.16 -19.30 23.03
CA ILE A 323 -14.34 -17.83 22.91
C ILE A 323 -15.83 -17.48 23.02
N GLU A 324 -16.69 -18.14 22.26
CA GLU A 324 -18.13 -17.93 22.28
C GLU A 324 -18.72 -18.15 23.67
N SER A 325 -18.33 -19.25 24.34
CA SER A 325 -18.79 -19.57 25.68
C SER A 325 -18.38 -18.54 26.72
N LEU A 326 -17.14 -18.02 26.64
CA LEU A 326 -16.63 -16.99 27.51
C LEU A 326 -17.36 -15.65 27.32
N VAL A 327 -17.59 -15.24 26.09
CA VAL A 327 -18.32 -14.00 25.79
C VAL A 327 -19.77 -14.07 26.20
N GLN A 328 -20.42 -15.24 26.08
CA GLN A 328 -21.80 -15.47 26.59
C GLN A 328 -21.90 -15.41 28.13
N GLN A 329 -20.87 -15.84 28.83
CA GLN A 329 -20.86 -15.81 30.30
C GLN A 329 -20.66 -14.39 30.86
N SER A 330 -19.90 -13.54 30.18
CA SER A 330 -19.68 -12.16 30.59
C SER A 330 -19.40 -11.26 29.38
N LYS A 331 -20.23 -10.25 29.22
CA LYS A 331 -20.08 -9.28 28.10
C LYS A 331 -18.84 -8.39 28.22
N ASP A 332 -18.29 -8.23 29.44
CA ASP A 332 -17.15 -7.35 29.73
C ASP A 332 -15.86 -8.14 30.02
N ILE A 333 -15.71 -9.33 29.43
CA ILE A 333 -14.49 -10.12 29.60
C ILE A 333 -13.30 -9.41 28.95
N ASN A 334 -12.25 -9.22 29.72
CA ASN A 334 -10.97 -8.75 29.21
C ASN A 334 -10.38 -9.80 28.25
N ALA A 335 -10.01 -9.38 27.05
CA ALA A 335 -9.49 -10.32 26.06
C ALA A 335 -8.13 -10.94 26.43
N GLY A 336 -7.38 -10.36 27.39
CA GLY A 336 -6.25 -11.03 28.01
C GLY A 336 -6.66 -12.33 28.72
N VAL A 337 -7.82 -12.32 29.36
CA VAL A 337 -8.39 -13.53 30.00
C VAL A 337 -8.81 -14.55 28.93
N ILE A 338 -9.38 -14.10 27.83
CA ILE A 338 -9.72 -14.95 26.68
C ILE A 338 -8.45 -15.58 26.09
N ALA A 339 -7.40 -14.79 25.86
CA ALA A 339 -6.13 -15.27 25.32
C ALA A 339 -5.48 -16.36 26.23
N GLU A 340 -5.54 -16.17 27.54
CA GLU A 340 -5.08 -17.20 28.48
C GLU A 340 -5.95 -18.46 28.49
N ALA A 341 -7.26 -18.30 28.43
CA ALA A 341 -8.20 -19.42 28.44
C ALA A 341 -8.11 -20.30 27.19
N ILE A 342 -7.83 -19.72 26.00
CA ILE A 342 -7.67 -20.48 24.76
C ILE A 342 -6.29 -21.10 24.57
N ARG A 343 -5.31 -20.73 25.41
CA ARG A 343 -3.92 -21.18 25.28
C ARG A 343 -3.75 -22.72 25.35
N PRO A 344 -4.49 -23.48 26.21
CA PRO A 344 -4.44 -24.94 26.19
C PRO A 344 -4.87 -25.55 24.85
N THR A 345 -5.90 -25.01 24.21
CA THR A 345 -6.40 -25.48 22.91
C THR A 345 -5.37 -25.17 21.81
N LEU A 346 -4.77 -23.98 21.82
CA LEU A 346 -3.71 -23.63 20.88
C LEU A 346 -2.46 -24.51 21.06
N ASN A 347 -2.08 -24.86 22.27
CA ASN A 347 -0.95 -25.76 22.57
C ASN A 347 -1.12 -27.20 22.06
N GLN A 348 -2.35 -27.62 21.75
CA GLN A 348 -2.61 -28.92 21.12
C GLN A 348 -2.28 -28.94 19.63
N HIS A 349 -2.37 -27.77 18.97
CA HIS A 349 -2.14 -27.62 17.52
C HIS A 349 -0.79 -27.01 17.19
N PHE A 350 -0.34 -26.06 17.99
CA PHE A 350 0.93 -25.37 17.78
C PHE A 350 1.94 -25.74 18.88
N LYS A 351 3.18 -25.93 18.48
CA LYS A 351 4.25 -26.14 19.46
C LYS A 351 4.39 -24.91 20.36
N PRO A 352 4.58 -25.07 21.68
CA PRO A 352 4.71 -23.95 22.61
C PRO A 352 5.79 -22.94 22.24
N ALA A 353 6.90 -23.42 21.65
CA ALA A 353 7.99 -22.58 21.20
C ALA A 353 7.60 -21.67 20.01
N LEU A 354 6.65 -22.07 19.16
CA LEU A 354 6.12 -21.25 18.09
C LEU A 354 5.15 -20.18 18.67
N LEU A 355 4.24 -20.60 19.54
CA LEU A 355 3.31 -19.70 20.21
C LEU A 355 3.99 -18.61 21.04
N ALA A 356 5.16 -18.90 21.61
CA ALA A 356 5.94 -17.92 22.38
C ALA A 356 6.49 -16.75 21.52
N ARG A 357 6.49 -16.90 20.20
CA ARG A 357 6.99 -15.90 19.23
C ARG A 357 5.88 -15.13 18.53
N MET A 358 4.64 -15.41 18.89
CA MET A 358 3.46 -14.80 18.29
C MET A 358 2.67 -14.04 19.33
N SER A 359 2.13 -12.90 18.99
CA SER A 359 1.11 -12.22 19.76
C SER A 359 -0.25 -12.81 19.42
N VAL A 360 -0.85 -13.54 20.39
CA VAL A 360 -2.16 -14.16 20.21
C VAL A 360 -3.26 -13.12 20.47
N LEU A 361 -4.07 -12.84 19.46
CA LEU A 361 -5.14 -11.86 19.49
C LEU A 361 -6.50 -12.57 19.33
N PRO A 362 -7.29 -12.69 20.39
CA PRO A 362 -8.63 -13.27 20.29
C PRO A 362 -9.58 -12.28 19.59
N PHE A 363 -10.28 -12.78 18.59
CA PHE A 363 -11.38 -12.12 17.91
C PHE A 363 -12.69 -12.67 18.44
N VAL A 364 -13.56 -11.78 18.90
CA VAL A 364 -14.84 -12.16 19.52
C VAL A 364 -15.98 -12.17 18.51
N PRO A 365 -17.08 -12.92 18.77
CA PRO A 365 -18.28 -12.82 17.97
C PRO A 365 -18.79 -11.38 17.91
N LEU A 366 -19.30 -10.97 16.73
CA LEU A 366 -19.80 -9.62 16.53
C LEU A 366 -21.13 -9.40 17.27
N SER A 367 -21.27 -8.26 17.94
CA SER A 367 -22.53 -7.80 18.47
C SER A 367 -23.49 -7.33 17.37
N ASP A 368 -24.78 -7.28 17.65
CA ASP A 368 -25.78 -6.74 16.73
C ASP A 368 -25.48 -5.28 16.32
N GLU A 369 -24.97 -4.50 17.27
CA GLU A 369 -24.55 -3.11 17.03
C GLU A 369 -23.39 -3.05 16.05
N ALA A 370 -22.33 -3.85 16.29
CA ALA A 370 -21.18 -3.92 15.40
C ALA A 370 -21.58 -4.42 13.99
N MET A 371 -22.47 -5.41 13.90
CA MET A 371 -23.00 -5.88 12.62
C MET A 371 -23.79 -4.79 11.88
N THR A 372 -24.59 -4.00 12.59
CA THR A 372 -25.33 -2.87 12.01
C THR A 372 -24.36 -1.82 11.45
N ASP A 373 -23.32 -1.46 12.20
CA ASP A 373 -22.28 -0.53 11.74
C ASP A 373 -21.54 -1.04 10.50
N ILE A 374 -21.26 -2.34 10.45
CA ILE A 374 -20.64 -2.98 9.27
C ILE A 374 -21.56 -2.91 8.06
N ILE A 375 -22.86 -3.15 8.24
CA ILE A 375 -23.86 -3.04 7.16
C ILE A 375 -23.86 -1.62 6.60
N HIS A 376 -23.96 -0.60 7.45
CA HIS A 376 -23.92 0.80 7.03
C HIS A 376 -22.62 1.15 6.30
N HIS A 377 -21.48 0.71 6.82
CA HIS A 377 -20.18 0.93 6.17
C HIS A 377 -20.09 0.27 4.78
N LYS A 378 -20.56 -0.97 4.63
CA LYS A 378 -20.58 -1.65 3.33
C LYS A 378 -21.56 -1.01 2.34
N LEU A 379 -22.75 -0.60 2.80
CA LEU A 379 -23.71 0.15 1.97
C LEU A 379 -23.16 1.51 1.55
N GLY A 380 -22.43 2.21 2.44
CA GLY A 380 -21.71 3.45 2.12
C GLY A 380 -20.70 3.24 0.98
N LYS A 381 -19.85 2.23 1.05
CA LYS A 381 -18.90 1.88 -0.04
C LYS A 381 -19.62 1.51 -1.36
N VAL A 382 -20.80 0.90 -1.30
CA VAL A 382 -21.61 0.65 -2.50
C VAL A 382 -22.16 1.96 -3.07
N SER A 383 -22.64 2.86 -2.20
CA SER A 383 -23.14 4.18 -2.60
C SER A 383 -22.07 5.02 -3.28
N GLU A 384 -20.85 5.07 -2.71
CA GLU A 384 -19.71 5.76 -3.29
C GLU A 384 -19.34 5.22 -4.68
N ARG A 385 -19.34 3.89 -4.85
CA ARG A 385 -19.07 3.26 -6.15
C ARG A 385 -20.16 3.56 -7.17
N LEU A 386 -21.43 3.54 -6.78
CA LEU A 386 -22.55 3.90 -7.65
C LEU A 386 -22.47 5.37 -8.08
N GLN A 387 -22.10 6.25 -7.16
CA GLN A 387 -21.95 7.67 -7.45
C GLN A 387 -20.77 7.95 -8.37
N SER A 388 -19.61 7.30 -8.14
CA SER A 388 -18.40 7.50 -8.95
C SER A 388 -18.54 6.97 -10.37
N HIS A 389 -19.09 5.76 -10.54
CA HIS A 389 -19.18 5.10 -11.85
C HIS A 389 -20.46 5.40 -12.62
N HIS A 390 -21.59 5.58 -11.93
CA HIS A 390 -22.89 5.71 -12.57
C HIS A 390 -23.62 7.01 -12.24
N LYS A 391 -23.03 7.89 -11.39
CA LYS A 391 -23.65 9.13 -10.90
C LYS A 391 -25.03 8.89 -10.27
N LEU A 392 -25.23 7.70 -9.68
CA LEU A 392 -26.47 7.31 -9.02
C LEU A 392 -26.32 7.42 -7.50
N SER A 393 -27.33 7.92 -6.82
CA SER A 393 -27.42 7.93 -5.36
C SER A 393 -28.16 6.68 -4.88
N LEU A 394 -27.60 5.99 -3.88
CA LEU A 394 -28.24 4.87 -3.21
C LEU A 394 -29.05 5.41 -2.03
N CYS A 395 -30.36 5.16 -2.03
CA CYS A 395 -31.24 5.43 -0.90
C CYS A 395 -31.76 4.10 -0.33
N TYR A 396 -31.64 3.92 0.96
CA TYR A 396 -32.16 2.75 1.68
C TYR A 396 -32.73 3.19 3.03
N ASP A 397 -33.58 2.36 3.61
CA ASP A 397 -34.21 2.55 4.90
C ASP A 397 -33.72 1.52 5.93
N ASP A 398 -34.13 1.71 7.18
CA ASP A 398 -33.76 0.82 8.28
C ASP A 398 -34.32 -0.59 8.11
N THR A 399 -35.40 -0.77 7.35
CA THR A 399 -35.97 -2.10 7.05
C THR A 399 -35.01 -2.97 6.24
N LEU A 400 -34.23 -2.38 5.32
CA LEU A 400 -33.19 -3.10 4.61
C LEU A 400 -32.08 -3.56 5.57
N VAL A 401 -31.68 -2.68 6.48
CA VAL A 401 -30.61 -3.00 7.48
C VAL A 401 -31.06 -4.14 8.38
N GLU A 402 -32.31 -4.08 8.90
CA GLU A 402 -32.90 -5.16 9.72
C GLU A 402 -33.02 -6.47 8.95
N PHE A 403 -33.42 -6.42 7.68
CA PHE A 403 -33.50 -7.59 6.82
C PHE A 403 -32.13 -8.26 6.61
N VAL A 404 -31.10 -7.46 6.31
CA VAL A 404 -29.73 -7.98 6.15
C VAL A 404 -29.21 -8.56 7.46
N LEU A 405 -29.41 -7.86 8.58
CA LEU A 405 -29.01 -8.32 9.91
C LEU A 405 -29.68 -9.65 10.27
N GLY A 406 -30.99 -9.78 10.00
CA GLY A 406 -31.73 -11.02 10.23
C GLY A 406 -31.19 -12.20 9.42
N ASN A 407 -30.79 -11.98 8.17
CA ASN A 407 -30.20 -13.02 7.33
C ASN A 407 -28.75 -13.37 7.74
N CYS A 408 -27.96 -12.41 8.21
CA CYS A 408 -26.62 -12.68 8.72
C CYS A 408 -26.64 -13.60 9.96
N ARG A 409 -27.66 -13.48 10.81
CA ARG A 409 -27.84 -14.37 12.00
C ARG A 409 -28.22 -15.80 11.64
N LEU A 410 -28.87 -16.01 10.49
CA LEU A 410 -29.28 -17.35 10.02
C LEU A 410 -28.16 -18.08 9.28
N ALA A 411 -27.17 -17.36 8.80
CA ALA A 411 -26.01 -17.95 8.13
C ALA A 411 -25.04 -18.46 9.19
N GLU A 412 -24.99 -19.77 9.39
CA GLU A 412 -23.97 -20.45 10.23
C GLU A 412 -22.53 -20.28 9.67
N THR A 413 -22.40 -19.66 8.53
CA THR A 413 -21.14 -19.32 7.86
C THR A 413 -20.94 -17.81 7.92
N GLY A 414 -20.00 -17.35 8.75
CA GLY A 414 -19.67 -15.93 8.94
C GLY A 414 -19.32 -15.14 7.69
#